data_f50978f7dbe741d7bb86738875ef1ce0
#
_entry.id   f50978f7dbe741d7bb86738875ef1ce0
#
_cell.length_a   1.000
_cell.length_b   1.000
_cell.length_c   1.000
_cell.angle_alpha   90.00
_cell.angle_beta   90.00
_cell.angle_gamma   90.00
#
_symmetry.space_group_name_H-M   'P 1'
#
loop_
_entity.id
_entity.type
_entity.pdbx_description
1 polymer ?
#
loop_
_entity_poly.entity_id
_entity_poly.type
_entity_poly.pdbx_seq_one_letter_code
_entity_poly.pdbx_strand_id
1 'polypeptide(L)'
;MKVCVDTTVLIDIVKDEFAAYQERLYSALENNEDLTAPTVVYAELMPQFRGDTKLLNSFLKEHWIKIEPLDSDSVKVAGQRWMKYLKRKSKIQCPQCGYLLGMREHFLSDFYIGGYALTKCDAIITRDRGIYRKYFPELQGYENCLGGK
;
A
#
# COMPACT_ATOMS: atom_id res chain seq x y z
N MET A 1 5.39 -16.83 -3.34
CA MET A 1 4.20 -16.04 -2.97
C MET A 1 4.34 -14.66 -3.60
N LYS A 2 3.26 -14.09 -4.07
CA LYS A 2 3.23 -12.74 -4.65
C LYS A 2 2.87 -11.73 -3.58
N VAL A 3 3.73 -10.75 -3.36
CA VAL A 3 3.62 -9.78 -2.27
C VAL A 3 3.53 -8.36 -2.83
N CYS A 4 2.48 -7.64 -2.44
CA CYS A 4 2.35 -6.22 -2.75
C CYS A 4 3.18 -5.40 -1.78
N VAL A 5 3.91 -4.42 -2.30
CA VAL A 5 4.67 -3.46 -1.48
C VAL A 5 3.99 -2.11 -1.54
N ASP A 6 3.60 -1.60 -0.38
CA ASP A 6 2.99 -0.29 -0.26
C ASP A 6 4.03 0.83 -0.39
N THR A 7 3.60 1.97 -0.89
CA THR A 7 4.42 3.17 -1.07
C THR A 7 5.14 3.58 0.22
N THR A 8 4.48 3.47 1.37
CA THR A 8 5.05 3.87 2.67
C THR A 8 6.38 3.16 2.97
N VAL A 9 6.46 1.87 2.68
CA VAL A 9 7.67 1.08 2.92
C VAL A 9 8.79 1.47 1.97
N LEU A 10 8.46 1.75 0.71
CA LEU A 10 9.45 2.19 -0.28
C LEU A 10 10.00 3.59 0.04
N ILE A 11 9.15 4.49 0.51
CA ILE A 11 9.57 5.81 0.98
C ILE A 11 10.49 5.67 2.20
N ASP A 12 10.18 4.77 3.12
CA ASP A 12 11.01 4.51 4.29
C ASP A 12 12.43 4.06 3.90
N ILE A 13 12.55 3.24 2.85
CA ILE A 13 13.86 2.84 2.32
C ILE A 13 14.61 4.04 1.73
N VAL A 14 13.95 4.86 0.94
CA VAL A 14 14.56 6.07 0.34
C VAL A 14 15.05 7.02 1.42
N LYS A 15 14.28 7.19 2.50
CA LYS A 15 14.61 8.09 3.62
C LYS A 15 15.44 7.44 4.72
N ASP A 16 15.68 6.14 4.63
CA ASP A 16 16.33 5.34 5.69
C ASP A 16 15.64 5.50 7.05
N GLU A 17 14.32 5.35 7.07
CA GLU A 17 13.46 5.44 8.25
C GLU A 17 12.77 4.09 8.51
N PHE A 18 12.30 3.87 9.74
CA PHE A 18 11.49 2.72 10.14
C PHE A 18 12.09 1.35 9.73
N ALA A 19 13.28 1.06 10.24
CA ALA A 19 14.09 -0.13 9.90
C ALA A 19 13.30 -1.46 9.92
N ALA A 20 12.34 -1.62 10.83
CA ALA A 20 11.55 -2.84 10.93
C ALA A 20 10.76 -3.16 9.65
N TYR A 21 10.26 -2.14 8.96
CA TYR A 21 9.54 -2.34 7.68
C TYR A 21 10.48 -2.60 6.52
N GLN A 22 11.68 -2.02 6.56
CA GLN A 22 12.74 -2.34 5.60
C GLN A 22 13.17 -3.81 5.76
N GLU A 23 13.32 -4.28 6.98
CA GLU A 23 13.66 -5.68 7.27
C GLU A 23 12.62 -6.66 6.73
N ARG A 24 11.34 -6.31 6.78
CA ARG A 24 10.27 -7.13 6.17
C ARG A 24 10.45 -7.26 4.66
N LEU A 25 10.81 -6.18 3.99
CA LEU A 25 11.09 -6.21 2.55
C LEU A 25 12.29 -7.11 2.26
N TYR A 26 13.36 -6.95 3.01
CA TYR A 26 14.56 -7.78 2.84
C TYR A 26 14.30 -9.25 3.15
N SER A 27 13.51 -9.54 4.18
CA SER A 27 13.07 -10.92 4.47
C SER A 27 12.29 -11.53 3.32
N ALA A 28 11.42 -10.75 2.69
CA ALA A 28 10.68 -11.21 1.52
C ALA A 28 11.63 -11.53 0.36
N LEU A 29 12.63 -10.70 0.12
CA LEU A 29 13.64 -10.93 -0.91
C LEU A 29 14.46 -12.20 -0.62
N GLU A 30 14.87 -12.39 0.63
CA GLU A 30 15.62 -13.59 1.05
C GLU A 30 14.80 -14.87 0.88
N ASN A 31 13.48 -14.78 1.04
CA ASN A 31 12.56 -15.90 0.84
C ASN A 31 12.15 -16.11 -0.62
N ASN A 32 12.76 -15.38 -1.56
CA ASN A 32 12.46 -15.43 -2.99
C ASN A 32 10.99 -15.11 -3.32
N GLU A 33 10.38 -14.22 -2.56
CA GLU A 33 9.02 -13.77 -2.84
C GLU A 33 8.98 -12.87 -4.08
N ASP A 34 7.87 -12.91 -4.80
CA ASP A 34 7.64 -12.06 -5.98
C ASP A 34 7.08 -10.71 -5.53
N LEU A 35 7.93 -9.68 -5.50
CA LEU A 35 7.57 -8.34 -5.04
C LEU A 35 6.99 -7.52 -6.17
N THR A 36 5.79 -7.01 -5.96
CA THR A 36 5.07 -6.21 -6.96
C THR A 36 4.44 -4.97 -6.32
N ALA A 37 4.14 -3.99 -7.15
CA ALA A 37 3.36 -2.83 -6.76
C ALA A 37 2.55 -2.33 -7.95
N PRO A 38 1.35 -1.77 -7.73
CA PRO A 38 0.57 -1.22 -8.83
C PRO A 38 1.14 0.12 -9.32
N THR A 39 0.76 0.52 -10.52
CA THR A 39 1.25 1.76 -11.16
C THR A 39 1.04 3.02 -10.33
N VAL A 40 0.04 3.07 -9.45
CA VAL A 40 -0.18 4.21 -8.55
C VAL A 40 1.01 4.42 -7.59
N VAL A 41 1.66 3.35 -7.16
CA VAL A 41 2.87 3.42 -6.32
C VAL A 41 4.01 4.11 -7.05
N TYR A 42 4.16 3.82 -8.34
CA TYR A 42 5.17 4.48 -9.17
C TYR A 42 4.96 6.00 -9.19
N ALA A 43 3.72 6.43 -9.36
CA ALA A 43 3.37 7.86 -9.35
C ALA A 43 3.65 8.49 -7.98
N GLU A 44 3.32 7.80 -6.89
CA GLU A 44 3.54 8.31 -5.53
C GLU A 44 5.03 8.38 -5.16
N LEU A 45 5.87 7.54 -5.75
CA LEU A 45 7.33 7.57 -5.54
C LEU A 45 8.02 8.68 -6.34
N MET A 46 7.40 9.17 -7.39
CA MET A 46 8.01 10.16 -8.31
C MET A 46 8.61 11.38 -7.59
N PRO A 47 7.92 12.01 -6.63
CA PRO A 47 8.46 13.16 -5.90
C PRO A 47 9.74 12.85 -5.10
N GLN A 48 9.89 11.63 -4.62
CA GLN A 48 11.09 11.23 -3.86
C GLN A 48 12.35 11.21 -4.74
N PHE A 49 12.18 11.11 -6.04
CA PHE A 49 13.26 11.12 -7.04
C PHE A 49 13.27 12.39 -7.88
N ARG A 50 12.53 13.43 -7.44
CA ARG A 50 12.42 14.74 -8.12
C ARG A 50 12.02 14.62 -9.59
N GLY A 51 11.19 13.62 -9.92
CA GLY A 51 10.74 13.36 -11.28
C GLY A 51 11.77 12.64 -12.17
N ASP A 52 12.90 12.24 -11.64
CA ASP A 52 13.90 11.49 -12.39
C ASP A 52 13.51 10.02 -12.51
N THR A 53 12.92 9.67 -13.64
CA THR A 53 12.42 8.31 -13.89
C THR A 53 13.55 7.28 -14.01
N LYS A 54 14.73 7.68 -14.43
CA LYS A 54 15.89 6.75 -14.51
C LYS A 54 16.33 6.32 -13.12
N LEU A 55 16.39 7.26 -12.17
CA LEU A 55 16.71 6.96 -10.77
C LEU A 55 15.63 6.10 -10.13
N LEU A 56 14.35 6.44 -10.35
CA LEU A 56 13.22 5.66 -9.84
C LEU A 56 13.24 4.23 -10.38
N ASN A 57 13.43 4.06 -11.67
CA ASN A 57 13.51 2.73 -12.30
C ASN A 57 14.69 1.92 -11.74
N SER A 58 15.85 2.54 -11.55
CA SER A 58 17.01 1.89 -10.95
C SER A 58 16.75 1.44 -9.52
N PHE A 59 16.10 2.28 -8.72
CA PHE A 59 15.69 1.95 -7.35
C PHE A 59 14.79 0.72 -7.30
N LEU A 60 13.75 0.69 -8.13
CA LEU A 60 12.81 -0.43 -8.19
C LEU A 60 13.51 -1.72 -8.65
N LYS A 61 14.39 -1.62 -9.63
CA LYS A 61 15.17 -2.75 -10.13
C LYS A 61 16.13 -3.31 -9.08
N GLU A 62 16.81 -2.44 -8.35
CA GLU A 62 17.72 -2.83 -7.26
C GLU A 62 17.01 -3.57 -6.13
N HIS A 63 15.75 -3.26 -5.90
CA HIS A 63 14.92 -3.90 -4.88
C HIS A 63 14.02 -5.02 -5.43
N TRP A 64 14.20 -5.39 -6.69
CA TRP A 64 13.47 -6.48 -7.36
C TRP A 64 11.95 -6.27 -7.34
N ILE A 65 11.49 -5.02 -7.42
CA ILE A 65 10.07 -4.68 -7.39
C ILE A 65 9.57 -4.47 -8.81
N LYS A 66 8.55 -5.24 -9.20
CA LYS A 66 7.87 -5.11 -10.48
C LYS A 66 6.67 -4.19 -10.34
N ILE A 67 6.57 -3.23 -11.24
CA ILE A 67 5.37 -2.39 -11.35
C ILE A 67 4.39 -3.06 -12.31
N GLU A 68 3.16 -3.27 -11.84
CA GLU A 68 2.09 -3.85 -12.64
C GLU A 68 0.93 -2.87 -12.82
N PRO A 69 0.25 -2.89 -13.97
CA PRO A 69 -0.89 -2.00 -14.20
C PRO A 69 -2.08 -2.38 -13.31
N LEU A 70 -2.87 -1.37 -12.93
CA LEU A 70 -4.16 -1.59 -12.27
C LEU A 70 -5.17 -2.10 -13.31
N ASP A 71 -5.74 -3.26 -13.06
CA ASP A 71 -6.79 -3.80 -13.90
C ASP A 71 -8.19 -3.41 -13.38
N SER A 72 -9.21 -3.74 -14.17
CA SER A 72 -10.60 -3.40 -13.85
C SER A 72 -11.08 -4.05 -12.55
N ASP A 73 -10.66 -5.27 -12.25
CA ASP A 73 -11.05 -5.98 -11.02
C ASP A 73 -10.48 -5.30 -9.78
N SER A 74 -9.22 -4.90 -9.84
CA SER A 74 -8.55 -4.17 -8.74
C SER A 74 -9.24 -2.83 -8.48
N VAL A 75 -9.56 -2.09 -9.52
CA VAL A 75 -10.23 -0.78 -9.43
C VAL A 75 -11.66 -0.92 -8.91
N LYS A 76 -12.39 -1.95 -9.33
CA LYS A 76 -13.74 -2.23 -8.83
C LYS A 76 -13.73 -2.48 -7.32
N VAL A 77 -12.85 -3.32 -6.83
CA VAL A 77 -12.69 -3.57 -5.39
C VAL A 77 -12.32 -2.30 -4.65
N ALA A 78 -11.36 -1.55 -5.18
CA ALA A 78 -10.94 -0.27 -4.61
C ALA A 78 -12.13 0.70 -4.46
N GLY A 79 -12.93 0.85 -5.51
CA GLY A 79 -14.11 1.73 -5.51
C GLY A 79 -15.17 1.30 -4.49
N GLN A 80 -15.43 0.00 -4.36
CA GLN A 80 -16.38 -0.53 -3.38
C GLN A 80 -15.94 -0.23 -1.93
N ARG A 81 -14.66 -0.40 -1.63
CA ARG A 81 -14.11 -0.11 -0.29
C ARG A 81 -14.03 1.38 -0.01
N TRP A 82 -13.70 2.17 -1.03
CA TRP A 82 -13.75 3.64 -0.99
C TRP A 82 -15.14 4.16 -0.64
N MET A 83 -16.19 3.59 -1.21
CA MET A 83 -17.57 3.94 -0.87
C MET A 83 -17.87 3.69 0.61
N LYS A 84 -17.43 2.58 1.17
CA LYS A 84 -17.59 2.27 2.61
C LYS A 84 -16.90 3.33 3.47
N TYR A 85 -15.69 3.73 3.09
CA TYR A 85 -14.96 4.79 3.78
C TYR A 85 -15.71 6.12 3.74
N LEU A 86 -16.18 6.54 2.59
CA LEU A 86 -16.90 7.80 2.43
C LEU A 86 -18.21 7.83 3.25
N LYS A 87 -18.95 6.74 3.27
CA LYS A 87 -20.17 6.62 4.08
C LYS A 87 -19.88 6.76 5.58
N ARG A 88 -18.76 6.20 6.04
CA ARG A 88 -18.34 6.28 7.43
C ARG A 88 -17.84 7.68 7.78
N LYS A 89 -17.05 8.30 6.90
CA LYS A 89 -16.50 9.64 7.07
C LYS A 89 -17.61 10.70 7.21
N SER A 90 -18.70 10.58 6.43
CA SER A 90 -19.78 11.56 6.41
C SER A 90 -20.64 11.59 7.69
N LYS A 91 -20.45 10.64 8.62
CA LYS A 91 -21.28 10.51 9.83
C LYS A 91 -20.75 11.25 11.05
N ILE A 92 -19.52 11.75 11.02
CA ILE A 92 -18.88 12.37 12.16
C ILE A 92 -18.72 13.86 11.90
N GLN A 93 -19.63 14.66 12.48
CA GLN A 93 -19.59 16.13 12.33
C GLN A 93 -19.47 16.81 13.70
N CYS A 94 -18.77 17.96 13.73
CA CYS A 94 -18.76 18.83 14.89
C CYS A 94 -20.15 19.40 15.12
N PRO A 95 -20.76 19.27 16.33
CA PRO A 95 -22.08 19.80 16.61
C PRO A 95 -22.17 21.33 16.49
N GLN A 96 -21.05 22.04 16.65
CA GLN A 96 -21.00 23.49 16.66
C GLN A 96 -20.81 24.11 15.26
N CYS A 97 -19.94 23.54 14.44
CA CYS A 97 -19.56 24.15 13.14
C CYS A 97 -19.81 23.26 11.92
N GLY A 98 -20.26 22.02 12.14
CA GLY A 98 -20.51 21.06 11.06
C GLY A 98 -19.25 20.47 10.44
N TYR A 99 -18.07 20.80 10.96
CA TYR A 99 -16.80 20.24 10.47
C TYR A 99 -16.72 18.75 10.74
N LEU A 100 -16.23 17.99 9.77
CA LEU A 100 -16.05 16.53 9.94
C LEU A 100 -14.90 16.25 10.88
N LEU A 101 -15.21 15.55 11.99
CA LEU A 101 -14.28 15.32 13.08
C LEU A 101 -13.65 13.92 13.04
N GLY A 102 -12.38 13.86 13.47
CA GLY A 102 -11.83 12.70 14.18
C GLY A 102 -11.47 11.49 13.34
N MET A 103 -11.65 11.49 12.04
CA MET A 103 -11.19 10.40 11.21
C MET A 103 -9.90 10.77 10.49
N ARG A 104 -8.90 9.88 10.60
CA ARG A 104 -7.72 9.96 9.77
C ARG A 104 -8.15 9.96 8.31
N GLU A 105 -7.71 10.96 7.54
CA GLU A 105 -8.00 11.00 6.12
C GLU A 105 -7.23 9.90 5.38
N HIS A 106 -7.95 9.19 4.52
CA HIS A 106 -7.38 8.25 3.58
C HIS A 106 -7.60 8.77 2.16
N PHE A 107 -6.68 8.43 1.27
CA PHE A 107 -6.74 8.84 -0.12
C PHE A 107 -7.16 7.68 -1.00
N LEU A 108 -7.75 7.99 -2.13
CA LEU A 108 -8.19 6.97 -3.10
C LEU A 108 -7.03 6.07 -3.56
N SER A 109 -5.81 6.60 -3.63
CA SER A 109 -4.62 5.82 -3.96
C SER A 109 -4.38 4.64 -3.01
N ASP A 110 -4.64 4.81 -1.71
CA ASP A 110 -4.54 3.73 -0.72
C ASP A 110 -5.50 2.58 -1.06
N PHE A 111 -6.69 2.91 -1.52
CA PHE A 111 -7.70 1.93 -1.91
C PHE A 111 -7.34 1.22 -3.23
N TYR A 112 -6.68 1.90 -4.15
CA TYR A 112 -6.14 1.26 -5.37
C TYR A 112 -5.06 0.24 -5.01
N ILE A 113 -4.17 0.57 -4.10
CA ILE A 113 -3.14 -0.35 -3.63
C ILE A 113 -3.78 -1.56 -2.93
N GLY A 114 -4.74 -1.33 -2.04
CA GLY A 114 -5.47 -2.39 -1.35
C GLY A 114 -6.25 -3.28 -2.30
N GLY A 115 -6.96 -2.71 -3.27
CA GLY A 115 -7.69 -3.44 -4.29
C GLY A 115 -6.78 -4.32 -5.15
N TYR A 116 -5.64 -3.79 -5.55
CA TYR A 116 -4.62 -4.55 -6.28
C TYR A 116 -4.07 -5.70 -5.42
N ALA A 117 -3.70 -5.42 -4.18
CA ALA A 117 -3.16 -6.44 -3.28
C ALA A 117 -4.17 -7.57 -3.05
N LEU A 118 -5.44 -7.24 -2.83
CA LEU A 118 -6.50 -8.23 -2.58
C LEU A 118 -6.77 -9.11 -3.81
N THR A 119 -6.75 -8.54 -5.01
CA THR A 119 -7.10 -9.26 -6.23
C THR A 119 -5.93 -9.98 -6.89
N LYS A 120 -4.71 -9.49 -6.73
CA LYS A 120 -3.53 -9.97 -7.47
C LYS A 120 -2.42 -10.57 -6.61
N CYS A 121 -2.44 -10.33 -5.31
CA CYS A 121 -1.35 -10.74 -4.42
C CYS A 121 -1.84 -11.64 -3.29
N ASP A 122 -0.90 -12.29 -2.63
CA ASP A 122 -1.15 -13.16 -1.48
C ASP A 122 -1.01 -12.41 -0.16
N ALA A 123 -0.19 -11.35 -0.16
CA ALA A 123 0.10 -10.57 1.04
C ALA A 123 0.49 -9.14 0.69
N ILE A 124 0.57 -8.29 1.71
CA ILE A 124 1.02 -6.91 1.58
C ILE A 124 2.05 -6.57 2.65
N ILE A 125 3.08 -5.83 2.25
CA ILE A 125 4.01 -5.18 3.17
C ILE A 125 3.64 -3.70 3.23
N THR A 126 3.23 -3.25 4.41
CA THR A 126 2.80 -1.86 4.61
C THR A 126 3.12 -1.38 6.02
N ARG A 127 3.38 -0.09 6.16
CA ARG A 127 3.45 0.58 7.45
C ARG A 127 2.07 1.07 7.92
N ASP A 128 1.17 1.33 6.98
CA ASP A 128 -0.19 1.79 7.28
C ASP A 128 -1.15 0.62 7.49
N ARG A 129 -1.05 0.00 8.66
CA ARG A 129 -1.88 -1.16 9.01
C ARG A 129 -3.35 -0.80 9.23
N GLY A 130 -3.64 0.44 9.61
CA GLY A 130 -4.98 0.87 9.98
C GLY A 130 -5.98 0.76 8.84
N ILE A 131 -5.63 1.29 7.67
CA ILE A 131 -6.49 1.25 6.48
C ILE A 131 -6.75 -0.19 6.03
N TYR A 132 -5.70 -1.01 5.96
CA TYR A 132 -5.83 -2.37 5.43
C TYR A 132 -6.60 -3.28 6.37
N ARG A 133 -6.41 -3.18 7.68
CA ARG A 133 -7.21 -3.93 8.66
C ARG A 133 -8.69 -3.58 8.61
N LYS A 134 -9.00 -2.33 8.37
CA LYS A 134 -10.36 -1.80 8.42
C LYS A 134 -11.14 -2.00 7.14
N TYR A 135 -10.52 -1.72 6.00
CA TYR A 135 -11.18 -1.73 4.69
C TYR A 135 -10.83 -2.91 3.80
N PHE A 136 -9.78 -3.64 4.14
CA PHE A 136 -9.32 -4.84 3.44
C PHE A 136 -8.98 -5.94 4.45
N PRO A 137 -9.94 -6.34 5.31
CA PRO A 137 -9.66 -7.30 6.38
C PRO A 137 -9.26 -8.69 5.87
N GLU A 138 -9.55 -9.00 4.61
CA GLU A 138 -9.17 -10.26 3.96
C GLU A 138 -7.67 -10.30 3.62
N LEU A 139 -7.01 -9.13 3.55
CA LEU A 139 -5.57 -9.06 3.29
C LEU A 139 -4.78 -9.51 4.51
N GLN A 140 -3.80 -10.37 4.27
CA GLN A 140 -2.84 -10.76 5.29
C GLN A 140 -1.58 -9.91 5.17
N GLY A 141 -1.03 -9.50 6.32
CA GLY A 141 0.30 -8.92 6.35
C GLY A 141 1.35 -9.99 6.03
N TYR A 142 2.43 -9.59 5.39
CA TYR A 142 3.49 -10.52 4.98
C TYR A 142 4.01 -11.38 6.15
N GLU A 143 4.18 -10.78 7.32
CA GLU A 143 4.64 -11.51 8.51
C GLU A 143 3.73 -12.67 8.93
N ASN A 144 2.45 -12.62 8.63
CA ASN A 144 1.50 -13.68 8.93
C ASN A 144 1.65 -14.88 7.97
N CYS A 145 2.34 -14.69 6.87
CA CYS A 145 2.56 -15.68 5.83
C CYS A 145 3.90 -16.40 5.97
N LEU A 146 4.77 -15.90 6.84
CA LEU A 146 6.07 -16.52 7.13
C LEU A 146 5.92 -17.74 8.06
N GLY A 147 5.01 -18.62 7.74
CA GLY A 147 4.87 -19.97 8.30
C GLY A 147 5.03 -20.12 9.81
N GLY A 148 3.96 -20.43 10.49
CA GLY A 148 3.90 -21.22 11.70
C GLY A 148 4.99 -21.06 12.76
N LYS A 149 5.16 -19.88 13.26
CA LYS A 149 5.84 -19.73 14.54
C LYS A 149 4.97 -18.99 15.51
#